data_3f6de15ad299eb50bc67ae1570bdda51
#
_entry.id   3f6de15ad299eb50bc67ae1570bdda51
#
_cell.length_a   1.000
_cell.length_b   1.000
_cell.length_c   1.000
_cell.angle_alpha   90.00
_cell.angle_beta   90.00
_cell.angle_gamma   90.00
#
_symmetry.space_group_name_H-M   'P 1'
#
loop_
_entity.id
_entity.type
_entity.pdbx_description
1 polymer ?
#
loop_
_entity_poly.entity_id
_entity_poly.type
_entity_poly.pdbx_seq_one_letter_code
_entity_poly.pdbx_strand_id
1 'polypeptide(L)'
;FKEKLYEDFISEVAYTNFNKLATLKASSRTHDEPLRIDELKTSELTRQQIQNIIDKDNKKEVEKRPKMIAAIIDLVDKYKTEKGREPLHVVEMLPWCLDRLLKKKRFDSDCFAKPQHGGDREIHVLEVSMRIVQYHVELFARVVCKYFPSETTCNPDTKDNFVKEHYKSSTEKYNSYSTYSKSADATKWCQGHHTSHFAALYMAVAPEELKPFLINSLSLWPHKSLNFPTTLVSTLLKNMNLKNVSPLYNRFRHEFSTGTGMFSNKNDNKITFKSGMFQGILHTTSSLYHTMIQENMKMLVQNIYSVKMNINPICTVVQGSDDSGMMISVPGNPTKRSMRIAKTMLMWKENVSEHLSVYCSKEKSSIGTHDLIEYNSEWHSRHKIIKPTFRWISACLEVSVTEKFIDRFRIFNGILTQCLEGGASTLECALVQLNQACLHYMLLGFMTQDAAEEMYTEFAYNPDPSLGFFPCDYDIAAGVTGVEFQLYNLYKYTNFGSTLRNKMSTEMSLYYSQDHLPNSMK
;
A
#
# COMPACT_ATOMS: atom_id res chain seq x y z
N PHE A 1 14.74 -25.41 12.20
CA PHE A 1 14.21 -24.20 11.55
C PHE A 1 12.68 -24.10 11.73
N LYS A 2 11.90 -25.15 11.38
CA LYS A 2 10.43 -25.11 11.48
C LYS A 2 9.93 -24.94 12.91
N GLU A 3 10.56 -25.58 13.89
CA GLU A 3 10.23 -25.42 15.31
C GLU A 3 10.41 -23.97 15.78
N LYS A 4 11.59 -23.39 15.50
CA LYS A 4 11.87 -22.00 15.81
C LYS A 4 10.88 -21.04 15.12
N LEU A 5 10.54 -21.31 13.86
CA LEU A 5 9.57 -20.53 13.11
C LEU A 5 8.17 -20.60 13.75
N TYR A 6 7.80 -21.76 14.28
CA TYR A 6 6.55 -21.92 15.02
C TYR A 6 6.56 -21.10 16.31
N GLU A 7 7.63 -21.19 17.10
CA GLU A 7 7.79 -20.41 18.33
C GLU A 7 7.73 -18.91 18.09
N ASP A 8 8.46 -18.42 17.08
CA ASP A 8 8.46 -17.01 16.70
C ASP A 8 7.06 -16.55 16.26
N PHE A 9 6.34 -17.36 15.49
CA PHE A 9 4.99 -17.04 15.07
C PHE A 9 4.03 -16.99 16.27
N ILE A 10 4.06 -17.96 17.14
CA ILE A 10 3.21 -18.00 18.35
C ILE A 10 3.51 -16.80 19.27
N SER A 11 4.79 -16.46 19.42
CA SER A 11 5.19 -15.27 20.16
C SER A 11 4.57 -13.99 19.57
N GLU A 12 4.66 -13.78 18.26
CA GLU A 12 4.05 -12.62 17.60
C GLU A 12 2.53 -12.61 17.70
N VAL A 13 1.89 -13.78 17.62
CA VAL A 13 0.44 -13.92 17.80
C VAL A 13 0.02 -13.55 19.22
N ALA A 14 0.80 -13.93 20.23
CA ALA A 14 0.52 -13.58 21.62
C ALA A 14 0.52 -12.06 21.87
N TYR A 15 1.30 -11.30 21.12
CA TYR A 15 1.30 -9.83 21.16
C TYR A 15 0.20 -9.17 20.32
N THR A 16 -0.59 -9.95 19.58
CA THR A 16 -1.70 -9.42 18.79
C THR A 16 -2.93 -9.28 19.68
N ASN A 17 -3.38 -8.06 19.86
CA ASN A 17 -4.55 -7.74 20.67
C ASN A 17 -5.61 -6.98 19.86
N PHE A 18 -6.79 -6.79 20.43
CA PHE A 18 -7.88 -6.05 19.78
C PHE A 18 -7.49 -4.61 19.44
N ASN A 19 -6.63 -3.96 20.22
CA ASN A 19 -6.16 -2.60 19.95
C ASN A 19 -5.33 -2.54 18.65
N LYS A 20 -4.46 -3.51 18.41
CA LYS A 20 -3.72 -3.60 17.14
C LYS A 20 -4.64 -3.75 15.94
N LEU A 21 -5.71 -4.53 16.06
CA LEU A 21 -6.70 -4.65 15.00
C LEU A 21 -7.53 -3.36 14.84
N ALA A 22 -7.86 -2.68 15.93
CA ALA A 22 -8.63 -1.45 15.92
C ALA A 22 -7.89 -0.28 15.24
N THR A 23 -6.56 -0.30 15.18
CA THR A 23 -5.75 0.70 14.47
C THR A 23 -5.72 0.48 12.96
N LEU A 24 -6.16 -0.67 12.45
CA LEU A 24 -6.28 -0.92 11.03
C LEU A 24 -7.32 0.01 10.40
N LYS A 25 -7.13 0.34 9.12
CA LYS A 25 -8.06 1.18 8.38
C LYS A 25 -9.44 0.52 8.30
N ALA A 26 -10.47 1.34 8.13
CA ALA A 26 -11.88 0.94 8.17
C ALA A 26 -12.18 -0.42 7.53
N SER A 27 -13.06 -1.18 8.18
CA SER A 27 -13.64 -2.41 7.65
C SER A 27 -14.58 -2.11 6.48
N SER A 28 -14.78 -3.07 5.58
CA SER A 28 -15.89 -3.02 4.66
C SER A 28 -17.21 -3.02 5.43
N ARG A 29 -18.20 -2.32 4.90
CA ARG A 29 -19.56 -2.49 5.42
C ARG A 29 -19.93 -3.95 5.29
N THR A 30 -20.21 -4.61 6.39
CA THR A 30 -20.97 -5.85 6.37
C THR A 30 -22.43 -5.48 6.12
N HIS A 31 -22.78 -5.15 4.89
CA HIS A 31 -24.18 -5.17 4.51
C HIS A 31 -24.58 -6.64 4.44
N ASP A 32 -25.21 -7.10 5.48
CA ASP A 32 -25.93 -8.38 5.49
C ASP A 32 -27.17 -8.32 4.57
N GLU A 33 -27.54 -7.13 4.12
CA GLU A 33 -28.51 -6.92 3.05
C GLU A 33 -27.74 -6.54 1.78
N PRO A 34 -27.57 -7.48 0.83
CA PRO A 34 -27.35 -7.07 -0.54
C PRO A 34 -28.48 -6.09 -0.89
N LEU A 35 -28.16 -4.99 -1.59
CA LEU A 35 -29.18 -4.28 -2.36
C LEU A 35 -29.88 -5.35 -3.18
N ARG A 36 -31.02 -5.82 -2.72
CA ARG A 36 -31.88 -6.70 -3.48
C ARG A 36 -32.52 -5.87 -4.58
N ILE A 37 -31.73 -5.68 -5.62
CA ILE A 37 -32.25 -5.19 -6.90
C ILE A 37 -33.30 -6.20 -7.44
N ASP A 38 -33.42 -7.38 -6.83
CA ASP A 38 -34.48 -8.35 -7.12
C ASP A 38 -35.90 -7.83 -6.88
N GLU A 39 -36.06 -6.87 -5.99
CA GLU A 39 -37.33 -6.13 -5.84
C GLU A 39 -37.52 -5.07 -6.91
N LEU A 40 -36.46 -4.75 -7.65
CA LEU A 40 -36.47 -3.84 -8.77
C LEU A 40 -36.64 -4.64 -10.05
N LYS A 41 -37.88 -5.00 -10.37
CA LYS A 41 -38.24 -5.36 -11.75
C LYS A 41 -37.98 -4.13 -12.62
N THR A 42 -36.76 -4.05 -13.13
CA THR A 42 -36.23 -2.87 -13.85
C THR A 42 -37.04 -2.46 -15.08
N SER A 43 -37.91 -3.34 -15.59
CA SER A 43 -38.84 -3.07 -16.67
C SER A 43 -40.09 -2.29 -16.26
N GLU A 44 -40.40 -2.20 -14.95
CA GLU A 44 -41.63 -1.62 -14.43
C GLU A 44 -41.40 -0.34 -13.61
N LEU A 45 -40.12 0.07 -13.35
CA LEU A 45 -39.82 1.24 -12.54
C LEU A 45 -39.89 2.54 -13.35
N THR A 46 -40.65 3.48 -12.85
CA THR A 46 -40.63 4.86 -13.35
C THR A 46 -39.31 5.56 -13.01
N ARG A 47 -38.95 6.59 -13.82
CA ARG A 47 -37.76 7.43 -13.55
C ARG A 47 -37.74 7.97 -12.12
N GLN A 48 -38.92 8.28 -11.57
CA GLN A 48 -39.05 8.84 -10.23
C GLN A 48 -38.79 7.80 -9.14
N GLN A 49 -39.18 6.55 -9.34
CA GLN A 49 -38.88 5.44 -8.43
C GLN A 49 -37.38 5.13 -8.44
N ILE A 50 -36.75 5.13 -9.62
CA ILE A 50 -35.29 4.97 -9.75
C ILE A 50 -34.56 6.11 -9.03
N GLN A 51 -35.03 7.37 -9.21
CA GLN A 51 -34.43 8.51 -8.51
C GLN A 51 -34.60 8.42 -7.00
N ASN A 52 -35.75 8.02 -6.50
CA ASN A 52 -35.99 7.81 -5.06
C ASN A 52 -35.10 6.72 -4.46
N ILE A 53 -34.79 5.68 -5.22
CA ILE A 53 -33.86 4.62 -4.80
C ILE A 53 -32.43 5.17 -4.73
N ILE A 54 -32.01 5.91 -5.75
CA ILE A 54 -30.71 6.56 -5.81
C ILE A 54 -30.56 7.55 -4.65
N ASP A 55 -31.57 8.34 -4.37
CA ASP A 55 -31.57 9.33 -3.28
C ASP A 55 -31.58 8.67 -1.89
N LYS A 56 -32.24 7.52 -1.75
CA LYS A 56 -32.16 6.69 -0.55
C LYS A 56 -30.77 6.08 -0.34
N ASP A 57 -30.17 5.59 -1.40
CA ASP A 57 -28.83 5.02 -1.38
C ASP A 57 -27.75 6.09 -1.16
N ASN A 58 -27.88 7.25 -1.81
CA ASN A 58 -27.00 8.39 -1.58
C ASN A 58 -27.07 8.88 -0.13
N LYS A 59 -28.27 8.87 0.50
CA LYS A 59 -28.40 9.16 1.92
C LYS A 59 -27.77 8.11 2.81
N LYS A 60 -27.79 6.83 2.43
CA LYS A 60 -27.08 5.74 3.12
C LYS A 60 -25.57 5.78 2.91
N GLU A 61 -25.09 6.22 1.75
CA GLU A 61 -23.65 6.40 1.49
C GLU A 61 -23.02 7.52 2.32
N VAL A 62 -23.80 8.51 2.74
CA VAL A 62 -23.39 9.57 3.68
C VAL A 62 -23.24 9.02 5.11
N GLU A 63 -23.84 7.88 5.45
CA GLU A 63 -23.53 7.20 6.70
C GLU A 63 -22.06 6.79 6.70
N LYS A 64 -21.28 7.45 7.57
CA LYS A 64 -19.85 7.15 7.76
C LYS A 64 -19.69 5.65 7.98
N ARG A 65 -18.75 5.03 7.26
CA ARG A 65 -18.38 3.64 7.50
C ARG A 65 -18.11 3.42 8.98
N PRO A 66 -18.52 2.27 9.52
CA PRO A 66 -18.17 1.94 10.89
C PRO A 66 -16.65 1.97 11.02
N LYS A 67 -16.15 2.64 12.04
CA LYS A 67 -14.74 2.54 12.40
C LYS A 67 -14.42 1.06 12.65
N MET A 68 -13.19 0.65 12.40
CA MET A 68 -12.77 -0.75 12.62
C MET A 68 -13.12 -1.22 14.03
N ILE A 69 -12.98 -0.36 15.03
CA ILE A 69 -13.33 -0.70 16.42
C ILE A 69 -14.82 -1.06 16.59
N ALA A 70 -15.73 -0.33 15.95
CA ALA A 70 -17.16 -0.65 16.00
C ALA A 70 -17.44 -2.02 15.35
N ALA A 71 -16.83 -2.27 14.19
CA ALA A 71 -16.96 -3.56 13.50
C ALA A 71 -16.36 -4.74 14.29
N ILE A 72 -15.31 -4.50 15.07
CA ILE A 72 -14.74 -5.51 15.98
C ILE A 72 -15.70 -5.77 17.14
N ILE A 73 -16.29 -4.73 17.74
CA ILE A 73 -17.27 -4.87 18.81
C ILE A 73 -18.45 -5.71 18.34
N ASP A 74 -19.03 -5.37 17.18
CA ASP A 74 -20.14 -6.15 16.58
C ASP A 74 -19.75 -7.63 16.35
N LEU A 75 -18.51 -7.87 15.95
CA LEU A 75 -18.00 -9.22 15.73
C LEU A 75 -17.83 -9.98 17.05
N VAL A 76 -17.36 -9.32 18.12
CA VAL A 76 -17.25 -9.87 19.47
C VAL A 76 -18.62 -10.21 20.03
N ASP A 77 -19.62 -9.35 19.84
CA ASP A 77 -21.00 -9.60 20.27
C ASP A 77 -21.61 -10.82 19.56
N LYS A 78 -21.35 -10.96 18.26
CA LYS A 78 -21.73 -12.17 17.49
C LYS A 78 -21.05 -13.43 18.04
N TYR A 79 -19.74 -13.34 18.32
CA TYR A 79 -19.00 -14.45 18.92
C TYR A 79 -19.59 -14.85 20.28
N LYS A 80 -19.85 -13.85 21.16
CA LYS A 80 -20.47 -14.04 22.47
C LYS A 80 -21.83 -14.72 22.36
N THR A 81 -22.66 -14.29 21.41
CA THR A 81 -23.98 -14.88 21.17
C THR A 81 -23.88 -16.35 20.75
N GLU A 82 -22.93 -16.71 19.90
CA GLU A 82 -22.78 -18.08 19.41
C GLU A 82 -22.02 -19.01 20.38
N LYS A 83 -21.06 -18.48 21.14
CA LYS A 83 -20.19 -19.27 22.05
C LYS A 83 -20.57 -19.17 23.52
N GLY A 84 -21.50 -18.28 23.88
CA GLY A 84 -21.94 -18.08 25.27
C GLY A 84 -20.93 -17.36 26.17
N ARG A 85 -19.80 -16.89 25.62
CA ARG A 85 -18.75 -16.15 26.35
C ARG A 85 -18.02 -15.16 25.47
N GLU A 86 -17.44 -14.16 26.07
CA GLU A 86 -16.54 -13.23 25.37
C GLU A 86 -15.19 -13.88 25.06
N PRO A 87 -14.53 -13.52 23.92
CA PRO A 87 -13.19 -13.98 23.64
C PRO A 87 -12.20 -13.24 24.56
N LEU A 88 -11.29 -13.98 25.20
CA LEU A 88 -10.23 -13.40 26.02
C LEU A 88 -9.09 -12.84 25.15
N HIS A 89 -8.90 -13.40 23.95
CA HIS A 89 -7.87 -13.00 23.03
C HIS A 89 -8.36 -13.11 21.58
N VAL A 90 -7.82 -12.25 20.70
CA VAL A 90 -8.13 -12.24 19.25
C VAL A 90 -7.93 -13.61 18.61
N VAL A 91 -6.91 -14.35 19.04
CA VAL A 91 -6.60 -15.68 18.49
C VAL A 91 -7.72 -16.69 18.68
N GLU A 92 -8.55 -16.54 19.72
CA GLU A 92 -9.70 -17.41 19.91
C GLU A 92 -10.79 -17.23 18.84
N MET A 93 -10.86 -16.02 18.29
CA MET A 93 -11.80 -15.72 17.20
C MET A 93 -11.31 -16.22 15.84
N LEU A 94 -10.02 -16.46 15.68
CA LEU A 94 -9.42 -16.83 14.40
C LEU A 94 -10.02 -18.13 13.79
N PRO A 95 -10.07 -19.26 14.49
CA PRO A 95 -10.70 -20.48 13.97
C PRO A 95 -12.20 -20.30 13.71
N TRP A 96 -12.90 -19.55 14.55
CA TRP A 96 -14.31 -19.27 14.39
C TRP A 96 -14.58 -18.39 13.15
N CYS A 97 -13.79 -17.34 12.92
CA CYS A 97 -13.86 -16.52 11.71
C CYS A 97 -13.59 -17.34 10.45
N LEU A 98 -12.55 -18.18 10.49
CA LEU A 98 -12.19 -19.03 9.36
C LEU A 98 -13.29 -20.04 9.04
N ASP A 99 -13.85 -20.72 10.04
CA ASP A 99 -14.95 -21.67 9.86
C ASP A 99 -16.19 -21.01 9.24
N ARG A 100 -16.58 -19.81 9.70
CA ARG A 100 -17.67 -19.03 9.13
C ARG A 100 -17.44 -18.69 7.67
N LEU A 101 -16.23 -18.26 7.32
CA LEU A 101 -15.85 -17.91 5.96
C LEU A 101 -15.84 -19.15 5.04
N LEU A 102 -15.33 -20.27 5.52
CA LEU A 102 -15.34 -21.54 4.79
C LEU A 102 -16.78 -22.06 4.56
N LYS A 103 -17.67 -21.93 5.55
CA LYS A 103 -19.10 -22.25 5.39
C LYS A 103 -19.79 -21.31 4.40
N LYS A 104 -19.50 -20.03 4.45
CA LYS A 104 -19.98 -19.02 3.49
C LYS A 104 -19.40 -19.23 2.08
N LYS A 105 -18.25 -19.91 1.97
CA LYS A 105 -17.49 -20.16 0.73
C LYS A 105 -17.13 -18.89 -0.04
N ARG A 106 -17.08 -17.75 0.61
CA ARG A 106 -16.66 -16.46 0.02
C ARG A 106 -16.33 -15.46 1.10
N PHE A 107 -15.63 -14.41 0.73
CA PHE A 107 -15.54 -13.19 1.53
C PHE A 107 -15.83 -11.96 0.68
N ASP A 108 -16.36 -10.93 1.32
CA ASP A 108 -16.76 -9.70 0.66
C ASP A 108 -15.73 -8.59 0.90
N SER A 109 -15.56 -7.72 -0.09
CA SER A 109 -14.69 -6.54 0.00
C SER A 109 -15.34 -5.35 -0.72
N ASP A 110 -15.03 -4.15 -0.24
CA ASP A 110 -15.37 -2.90 -0.91
C ASP A 110 -14.14 -2.34 -1.62
N CYS A 111 -14.34 -1.65 -2.73
CA CYS A 111 -13.28 -1.00 -3.48
C CYS A 111 -13.46 0.52 -3.46
N PHE A 112 -12.35 1.23 -3.29
CA PHE A 112 -12.28 2.68 -3.30
C PHE A 112 -11.14 3.16 -4.16
N ALA A 113 -11.35 4.28 -4.83
CA ALA A 113 -10.27 5.01 -5.45
C ALA A 113 -9.41 5.68 -4.38
N LYS A 114 -8.09 5.48 -4.47
CA LYS A 114 -7.10 6.24 -3.74
C LYS A 114 -6.42 7.18 -4.71
N PRO A 115 -6.67 8.49 -4.61
CA PRO A 115 -5.96 9.46 -5.44
C PRO A 115 -4.46 9.38 -5.15
N GLN A 116 -3.67 9.28 -6.21
CA GLN A 116 -2.21 9.26 -6.17
C GLN A 116 -1.66 9.98 -7.39
N HIS A 117 -0.44 10.47 -7.26
CA HIS A 117 0.31 10.98 -8.41
C HIS A 117 0.43 9.88 -9.48
N GLY A 118 -0.03 10.17 -10.71
CA GLY A 118 -0.05 9.21 -11.82
C GLY A 118 -1.31 8.39 -11.98
N GLY A 119 -2.38 8.71 -11.25
CA GLY A 119 -3.71 8.10 -11.39
C GLY A 119 -4.24 7.44 -10.11
N ASP A 120 -5.52 7.13 -10.14
CA ASP A 120 -6.19 6.48 -9.01
C ASP A 120 -5.73 5.03 -8.88
N ARG A 121 -5.44 4.63 -7.64
CA ARG A 121 -5.26 3.21 -7.28
C ARG A 121 -6.47 2.70 -6.53
N GLU A 122 -6.76 1.42 -6.73
CA GLU A 122 -7.80 0.72 -6.00
C GLU A 122 -7.35 0.36 -4.58
N ILE A 123 -8.16 0.68 -3.59
CA ILE A 123 -8.02 0.18 -2.23
C ILE A 123 -9.14 -0.81 -1.97
N HIS A 124 -8.78 -1.98 -1.49
CA HIS A 124 -9.72 -3.01 -1.08
C HIS A 124 -9.84 -3.05 0.44
N VAL A 125 -11.08 -3.02 0.94
CA VAL A 125 -11.38 -3.12 2.37
C VAL A 125 -12.15 -4.41 2.61
N LEU A 126 -11.53 -5.32 3.35
CA LEU A 126 -12.10 -6.64 3.63
C LEU A 126 -13.14 -6.60 4.75
N GLU A 127 -14.10 -7.52 4.73
CA GLU A 127 -14.95 -7.78 5.89
C GLU A 127 -14.10 -8.18 7.11
N VAL A 128 -14.56 -7.85 8.33
CA VAL A 128 -13.75 -7.97 9.56
C VAL A 128 -13.27 -9.39 9.81
N SER A 129 -14.13 -10.39 9.63
CA SER A 129 -13.74 -11.80 9.80
C SER A 129 -12.57 -12.17 8.88
N MET A 130 -12.64 -11.76 7.60
CA MET A 130 -11.55 -12.01 6.66
C MET A 130 -10.31 -11.19 6.99
N ARG A 131 -10.48 -9.98 7.53
CA ARG A 131 -9.37 -9.14 7.96
C ARG A 131 -8.57 -9.76 9.10
N ILE A 132 -9.25 -10.40 10.07
CA ILE A 132 -8.59 -11.16 11.14
C ILE A 132 -7.80 -12.33 10.57
N VAL A 133 -8.40 -13.11 9.69
CA VAL A 133 -7.73 -14.26 9.04
C VAL A 133 -6.51 -13.80 8.23
N GLN A 134 -6.69 -12.80 7.38
CA GLN A 134 -5.64 -12.23 6.54
C GLN A 134 -4.48 -11.66 7.36
N TYR A 135 -4.78 -10.98 8.47
CA TYR A 135 -3.75 -10.44 9.35
C TYR A 135 -2.80 -11.52 9.86
N HIS A 136 -3.32 -12.68 10.26
CA HIS A 136 -2.49 -13.77 10.77
C HIS A 136 -1.72 -14.51 9.66
N VAL A 137 -2.27 -14.58 8.44
CA VAL A 137 -1.53 -15.06 7.25
C VAL A 137 -0.34 -14.15 6.95
N GLU A 138 -0.57 -12.84 6.95
CA GLU A 138 0.48 -11.83 6.76
C GLU A 138 1.50 -11.79 7.90
N LEU A 139 1.05 -12.05 9.14
CA LEU A 139 1.92 -12.16 10.30
C LEU A 139 2.90 -13.32 10.15
N PHE A 140 2.42 -14.47 9.68
CA PHE A 140 3.30 -15.62 9.37
C PHE A 140 4.34 -15.25 8.30
N ALA A 141 3.90 -14.65 7.19
CA ALA A 141 4.81 -14.18 6.15
C ALA A 141 5.88 -13.23 6.70
N ARG A 142 5.47 -12.29 7.57
CA ARG A 142 6.37 -11.31 8.20
C ARG A 142 7.42 -12.00 9.08
N VAL A 143 7.02 -13.00 9.85
CA VAL A 143 7.95 -13.78 10.67
C VAL A 143 8.98 -14.49 9.79
N VAL A 144 8.54 -15.10 8.69
CA VAL A 144 9.47 -15.75 7.74
C VAL A 144 10.39 -14.73 7.07
N CYS A 145 9.88 -13.58 6.64
CA CYS A 145 10.65 -12.51 5.99
C CYS A 145 11.81 -11.99 6.85
N LYS A 146 11.66 -11.97 8.19
CA LYS A 146 12.74 -11.57 9.10
C LYS A 146 14.02 -12.41 8.95
N TYR A 147 13.90 -13.64 8.46
CA TYR A 147 15.04 -14.52 8.18
C TYR A 147 15.76 -14.25 6.86
N PHE A 148 15.21 -13.37 6.03
CA PHE A 148 15.75 -12.99 4.74
C PHE A 148 16.13 -11.51 4.71
N PRO A 149 17.41 -11.17 5.00
CA PRO A 149 17.85 -9.77 4.98
C PRO A 149 17.60 -9.06 3.64
N SER A 150 17.55 -9.82 2.53
CA SER A 150 17.28 -9.27 1.20
C SER A 150 15.83 -8.77 1.02
N GLU A 151 14.92 -9.12 1.91
CA GLU A 151 13.53 -8.64 1.91
C GLU A 151 13.43 -7.30 2.66
N THR A 152 13.16 -6.22 1.95
CA THR A 152 13.25 -4.84 2.49
C THR A 152 11.98 -4.34 3.16
N THR A 153 10.84 -4.99 2.97
CA THR A 153 9.58 -4.56 3.61
C THR A 153 9.62 -4.83 5.12
N CYS A 154 10.25 -5.95 5.52
CA CYS A 154 10.43 -6.31 6.93
C CYS A 154 11.83 -5.94 7.47
N ASN A 155 12.79 -5.69 6.58
CA ASN A 155 14.17 -5.33 6.90
C ASN A 155 14.55 -4.03 6.16
N PRO A 156 13.98 -2.87 6.56
CA PRO A 156 14.16 -1.61 5.83
C PRO A 156 15.60 -1.13 5.76
N ASP A 157 16.42 -1.41 6.77
CA ASP A 157 17.84 -1.02 6.80
C ASP A 157 18.65 -1.61 5.64
N THR A 158 18.24 -2.77 5.13
CA THR A 158 18.88 -3.40 3.98
C THR A 158 18.74 -2.54 2.73
N LYS A 159 17.63 -1.85 2.56
CA LYS A 159 17.37 -0.98 1.42
C LYS A 159 18.48 0.07 1.23
N ASP A 160 18.95 0.66 2.31
CA ASP A 160 19.93 1.74 2.27
C ASP A 160 21.38 1.22 2.19
N ASN A 161 21.62 0.00 2.63
CA ASN A 161 22.95 -0.57 2.80
C ASN A 161 23.37 -1.61 1.76
N PHE A 162 22.42 -2.22 1.02
CA PHE A 162 22.75 -3.38 0.16
C PHE A 162 23.81 -3.09 -0.91
N VAL A 163 23.80 -1.88 -1.50
CA VAL A 163 24.79 -1.47 -2.51
C VAL A 163 26.16 -1.31 -1.87
N LYS A 164 26.22 -0.62 -0.74
CA LYS A 164 27.45 -0.40 0.02
C LYS A 164 28.09 -1.73 0.45
N GLU A 165 27.29 -2.65 0.97
CA GLU A 165 27.74 -3.98 1.39
C GLU A 165 28.19 -4.84 0.20
N HIS A 166 27.49 -4.76 -0.93
CA HIS A 166 27.90 -5.44 -2.15
C HIS A 166 29.28 -5.00 -2.63
N TYR A 167 29.51 -3.67 -2.69
CA TYR A 167 30.81 -3.14 -3.12
C TYR A 167 31.91 -3.42 -2.10
N LYS A 168 31.62 -3.36 -0.80
CA LYS A 168 32.57 -3.73 0.25
C LYS A 168 33.01 -5.17 0.07
N SER A 169 32.08 -6.11 -0.04
CA SER A 169 32.39 -7.53 -0.26
C SER A 169 33.16 -7.77 -1.55
N SER A 170 32.86 -7.01 -2.61
CA SER A 170 33.54 -7.11 -3.90
C SER A 170 34.99 -6.62 -3.80
N THR A 171 35.23 -5.51 -3.08
CA THR A 171 36.57 -4.94 -2.88
C THR A 171 37.43 -5.83 -1.97
N GLU A 172 36.83 -6.45 -0.96
CA GLU A 172 37.52 -7.39 -0.08
C GLU A 172 37.94 -8.68 -0.81
N LYS A 173 37.13 -9.11 -1.79
CA LYS A 173 37.38 -10.39 -2.50
C LYS A 173 38.25 -10.24 -3.72
N TYR A 174 38.21 -9.11 -4.43
CA TYR A 174 38.88 -8.93 -5.71
C TYR A 174 39.76 -7.69 -5.73
N ASN A 175 40.97 -7.82 -6.31
CA ASN A 175 41.84 -6.67 -6.60
C ASN A 175 41.27 -5.77 -7.71
N SER A 176 40.55 -6.36 -8.65
CA SER A 176 39.87 -5.69 -9.75
C SER A 176 38.58 -6.45 -10.06
N TYR A 177 37.50 -5.74 -10.27
CA TYR A 177 36.19 -6.33 -10.56
C TYR A 177 35.29 -5.43 -11.38
N SER A 178 34.31 -6.05 -12.03
CA SER A 178 33.27 -5.36 -12.79
C SER A 178 31.91 -5.73 -12.20
N THR A 179 31.07 -4.73 -11.95
CA THR A 179 29.71 -4.90 -11.42
C THR A 179 28.67 -4.67 -12.50
N TYR A 180 27.69 -5.53 -12.54
CA TYR A 180 26.50 -5.46 -13.40
C TYR A 180 25.28 -5.50 -12.51
N SER A 181 24.34 -4.61 -12.75
CA SER A 181 23.12 -4.49 -11.94
C SER A 181 21.87 -4.54 -12.79
N LYS A 182 20.78 -4.96 -12.19
CA LYS A 182 19.45 -4.88 -12.76
C LYS A 182 18.45 -4.47 -11.70
N SER A 183 17.68 -3.46 -12.04
CA SER A 183 16.45 -3.07 -11.36
C SER A 183 15.26 -3.60 -12.15
N ALA A 184 14.30 -4.19 -11.47
CA ALA A 184 13.10 -4.72 -12.09
C ALA A 184 11.86 -4.36 -11.27
N ASP A 185 10.89 -3.74 -11.94
CA ASP A 185 9.54 -3.46 -11.42
C ASP A 185 8.57 -4.48 -12.02
N ALA A 186 7.76 -5.13 -11.20
CA ALA A 186 6.80 -6.11 -11.69
C ALA A 186 5.48 -5.46 -12.09
N THR A 187 5.02 -5.76 -13.32
CA THR A 187 3.75 -5.25 -13.82
C THR A 187 2.58 -6.15 -13.39
N LYS A 188 1.42 -5.54 -13.17
CA LYS A 188 0.19 -6.24 -12.78
C LYS A 188 0.38 -7.16 -11.57
N TRP A 189 1.19 -6.72 -10.61
CA TRP A 189 1.61 -7.51 -9.46
C TRP A 189 0.44 -8.22 -8.77
N CYS A 190 -0.53 -7.45 -8.30
CA CYS A 190 -1.65 -8.00 -7.54
C CYS A 190 -2.60 -8.85 -8.38
N GLN A 191 -2.76 -8.51 -9.66
CA GLN A 191 -3.66 -9.20 -10.58
C GLN A 191 -3.04 -10.49 -11.15
N GLY A 192 -1.70 -10.53 -11.28
CA GLY A 192 -0.97 -11.66 -11.87
C GLY A 192 -0.83 -12.87 -10.95
N HIS A 193 -0.90 -12.69 -9.64
CA HIS A 193 -0.69 -13.77 -8.70
C HIS A 193 -1.90 -14.69 -8.55
N HIS A 194 -1.60 -15.98 -8.46
CA HIS A 194 -2.53 -17.01 -8.02
C HIS A 194 -2.17 -17.44 -6.59
N THR A 195 -3.13 -17.45 -5.69
CA THR A 195 -2.90 -17.82 -4.28
C THR A 195 -2.45 -19.27 -4.10
N SER A 196 -2.63 -20.12 -5.11
CA SER A 196 -2.05 -21.47 -5.16
C SER A 196 -0.52 -21.47 -5.10
N HIS A 197 0.15 -20.45 -5.64
CA HIS A 197 1.60 -20.32 -5.54
C HIS A 197 2.04 -20.03 -4.10
N PHE A 198 1.29 -19.18 -3.40
CA PHE A 198 1.53 -18.91 -1.99
C PHE A 198 1.22 -20.13 -1.12
N ALA A 199 0.16 -20.88 -1.47
CA ALA A 199 -0.17 -22.12 -0.79
C ALA A 199 0.96 -23.17 -0.97
N ALA A 200 1.50 -23.32 -2.18
CA ALA A 200 2.64 -24.21 -2.44
C ALA A 200 3.89 -23.80 -1.62
N LEU A 201 4.18 -22.49 -1.56
CA LEU A 201 5.25 -21.96 -0.73
C LEU A 201 5.03 -22.33 0.75
N TYR A 202 3.84 -22.06 1.29
CA TYR A 202 3.55 -22.35 2.69
C TYR A 202 3.55 -23.86 3.00
N MET A 203 3.11 -24.70 2.07
CA MET A 203 3.26 -26.14 2.21
C MET A 203 4.72 -26.59 2.38
N ALA A 204 5.66 -25.90 1.73
CA ALA A 204 7.10 -26.20 1.82
C ALA A 204 7.72 -25.66 3.12
N VAL A 205 7.44 -24.40 3.48
CA VAL A 205 8.16 -23.69 4.56
C VAL A 205 7.48 -23.73 5.92
N ALA A 206 6.15 -23.83 5.95
CA ALA A 206 5.41 -23.75 7.22
C ALA A 206 5.60 -24.99 8.09
N PRO A 207 5.55 -24.82 9.44
CA PRO A 207 5.38 -25.91 10.38
C PRO A 207 4.08 -26.68 10.11
N GLU A 208 4.07 -27.96 10.41
CA GLU A 208 2.94 -28.84 10.09
C GLU A 208 1.64 -28.37 10.76
N GLU A 209 1.75 -27.84 11.97
CA GLU A 209 0.64 -27.35 12.80
C GLU A 209 -0.07 -26.15 12.18
N LEU A 210 0.68 -25.32 11.44
CA LEU A 210 0.15 -24.10 10.82
C LEU A 210 -0.37 -24.30 9.40
N LYS A 211 0.02 -25.38 8.72
CA LYS A 211 -0.38 -25.66 7.33
C LYS A 211 -1.90 -25.66 7.14
N PRO A 212 -2.72 -26.35 7.98
CA PRO A 212 -4.17 -26.35 7.81
C PRO A 212 -4.77 -24.94 7.86
N PHE A 213 -4.31 -24.10 8.78
CA PHE A 213 -4.75 -22.72 8.88
C PHE A 213 -4.38 -21.91 7.63
N LEU A 214 -3.12 -21.93 7.22
CA LEU A 214 -2.61 -21.13 6.09
C LEU A 214 -3.27 -21.56 4.78
N ILE A 215 -3.38 -22.85 4.51
CA ILE A 215 -3.95 -23.37 3.26
C ILE A 215 -5.46 -23.10 3.20
N ASN A 216 -6.21 -23.37 4.27
CA ASN A 216 -7.64 -23.07 4.31
C ASN A 216 -7.91 -21.58 4.17
N SER A 217 -7.07 -20.73 4.75
CA SER A 217 -7.18 -19.28 4.59
C SER A 217 -6.97 -18.86 3.13
N LEU A 218 -5.91 -19.34 2.47
CA LEU A 218 -5.62 -19.01 1.07
C LEU A 218 -6.66 -19.59 0.10
N SER A 219 -7.32 -20.70 0.44
CA SER A 219 -8.37 -21.31 -0.37
C SER A 219 -9.61 -20.42 -0.52
N LEU A 220 -9.79 -19.41 0.32
CA LEU A 220 -10.87 -18.44 0.22
C LEU A 220 -10.66 -17.41 -0.91
N TRP A 221 -9.41 -17.15 -1.32
CA TRP A 221 -9.11 -16.12 -2.34
C TRP A 221 -9.73 -16.34 -3.71
N PRO A 222 -9.85 -17.55 -4.27
CA PRO A 222 -10.59 -17.79 -5.51
C PRO A 222 -12.08 -17.48 -5.43
N HIS A 223 -12.62 -17.26 -4.23
CA HIS A 223 -14.01 -16.97 -3.96
C HIS A 223 -14.24 -15.56 -3.40
N LYS A 224 -13.27 -14.66 -3.60
CA LYS A 224 -13.39 -13.27 -3.18
C LYS A 224 -14.43 -12.53 -4.00
N SER A 225 -15.21 -11.72 -3.32
CA SER A 225 -16.29 -10.93 -3.91
C SER A 225 -16.04 -9.44 -3.68
N LEU A 226 -16.28 -8.65 -4.69
CA LEU A 226 -16.20 -7.20 -4.64
C LEU A 226 -17.60 -6.61 -4.69
N ASN A 227 -17.93 -5.77 -3.71
CA ASN A 227 -19.15 -5.00 -3.74
C ASN A 227 -18.99 -3.82 -4.69
N PHE A 228 -19.89 -3.73 -5.66
CA PHE A 228 -19.89 -2.65 -6.62
C PHE A 228 -20.44 -1.37 -5.98
N PRO A 229 -19.85 -0.20 -6.24
CA PRO A 229 -20.40 1.06 -5.76
C PRO A 229 -21.84 1.27 -6.29
N THR A 230 -22.74 1.67 -5.42
CA THR A 230 -24.15 1.93 -5.77
C THR A 230 -24.32 2.99 -6.86
N THR A 231 -23.43 3.99 -6.86
CA THR A 231 -23.36 5.01 -7.93
C THR A 231 -23.11 4.40 -9.30
N LEU A 232 -22.23 3.39 -9.39
CA LEU A 232 -21.97 2.71 -10.64
C LEU A 232 -23.13 1.83 -11.07
N VAL A 233 -23.78 1.11 -10.14
CA VAL A 233 -25.00 0.35 -10.41
C VAL A 233 -26.10 1.27 -10.93
N SER A 234 -26.30 2.43 -10.29
CA SER A 234 -27.28 3.41 -10.72
C SER A 234 -26.98 3.96 -12.12
N THR A 235 -25.71 4.16 -12.45
CA THR A 235 -25.27 4.61 -13.77
C THR A 235 -25.52 3.53 -14.82
N LEU A 236 -25.25 2.28 -14.50
CA LEU A 236 -25.56 1.14 -15.37
C LEU A 236 -27.07 1.04 -15.66
N LEU A 237 -27.91 1.21 -14.64
CA LEU A 237 -29.37 1.18 -14.78
C LEU A 237 -29.89 2.38 -15.57
N LYS A 238 -29.40 3.60 -15.32
CA LYS A 238 -29.80 4.83 -16.03
C LYS A 238 -29.47 4.78 -17.52
N ASN A 239 -28.36 4.17 -17.87
CA ASN A 239 -27.79 4.19 -19.20
C ASN A 239 -28.08 2.92 -20.01
N MET A 240 -29.10 2.14 -19.64
CA MET A 240 -29.45 0.89 -20.33
C MET A 240 -29.77 1.07 -21.82
N ASN A 241 -30.12 2.28 -22.25
CA ASN A 241 -30.55 2.60 -23.63
C ASN A 241 -29.51 3.39 -24.44
N LEU A 242 -28.30 3.62 -23.91
CA LEU A 242 -27.25 4.33 -24.65
C LEU A 242 -26.77 3.49 -25.84
N LYS A 243 -26.90 4.07 -27.03
CA LYS A 243 -26.28 3.58 -28.25
C LYS A 243 -24.85 4.09 -28.31
N ASN A 244 -23.91 3.30 -28.83
CA ASN A 244 -22.49 3.66 -29.03
C ASN A 244 -21.63 3.70 -27.74
N VAL A 245 -21.81 2.74 -26.85
CA VAL A 245 -20.92 2.54 -25.71
C VAL A 245 -19.80 1.54 -26.05
N SER A 246 -18.67 1.62 -25.35
CA SER A 246 -17.55 0.71 -25.60
C SER A 246 -17.97 -0.77 -25.50
N PRO A 247 -17.35 -1.67 -26.28
CA PRO A 247 -17.65 -3.11 -26.22
C PRO A 247 -17.51 -3.69 -24.81
N LEU A 248 -16.55 -3.19 -24.03
CA LEU A 248 -16.33 -3.59 -22.63
C LEU A 248 -17.52 -3.22 -21.74
N TYR A 249 -18.07 -2.02 -21.89
CA TYR A 249 -19.23 -1.58 -21.15
C TYR A 249 -20.49 -2.39 -21.52
N ASN A 250 -20.69 -2.66 -22.81
CA ASN A 250 -21.81 -3.47 -23.27
C ASN A 250 -21.75 -4.89 -22.73
N ARG A 251 -20.55 -5.49 -22.70
CA ARG A 251 -20.31 -6.80 -22.12
C ARG A 251 -20.63 -6.79 -20.62
N PHE A 252 -20.09 -5.83 -19.89
CA PHE A 252 -20.31 -5.66 -18.46
C PHE A 252 -21.80 -5.52 -18.12
N ARG A 253 -22.52 -4.68 -18.87
CA ARG A 253 -23.96 -4.48 -18.72
C ARG A 253 -24.75 -5.76 -19.01
N HIS A 254 -24.36 -6.50 -20.04
CA HIS A 254 -24.99 -7.78 -20.37
C HIS A 254 -24.78 -8.79 -19.25
N GLU A 255 -23.57 -8.95 -18.77
CA GLU A 255 -23.23 -9.86 -17.65
C GLU A 255 -23.98 -9.47 -16.35
N PHE A 256 -24.10 -8.16 -16.07
CA PHE A 256 -24.88 -7.67 -14.93
C PHE A 256 -26.39 -8.03 -15.07
N SER A 257 -26.98 -7.79 -16.21
CA SER A 257 -28.42 -8.03 -16.43
C SER A 257 -28.79 -9.50 -16.50
N THR A 258 -27.87 -10.36 -16.89
CA THR A 258 -28.09 -11.81 -17.05
C THR A 258 -27.61 -12.61 -15.83
N GLY A 259 -26.74 -12.06 -15.00
CA GLY A 259 -26.12 -12.77 -13.88
C GLY A 259 -25.10 -13.82 -14.36
N THR A 260 -24.38 -13.51 -15.44
CA THR A 260 -23.35 -14.38 -16.01
C THR A 260 -21.96 -13.74 -15.90
N GLY A 261 -20.93 -14.48 -16.29
CA GLY A 261 -19.56 -13.96 -16.32
C GLY A 261 -19.03 -13.59 -14.93
N MET A 262 -18.79 -12.31 -14.69
CA MET A 262 -18.27 -11.81 -13.40
C MET A 262 -19.33 -11.75 -12.30
N PHE A 263 -20.61 -11.67 -12.66
CA PHE A 263 -21.71 -11.56 -11.71
C PHE A 263 -22.25 -12.94 -11.35
N SER A 264 -22.39 -13.19 -10.05
CA SER A 264 -22.91 -14.48 -9.57
C SER A 264 -24.43 -14.60 -9.70
N ASN A 265 -25.13 -13.47 -9.66
CA ASN A 265 -26.59 -13.40 -9.74
C ASN A 265 -27.01 -12.22 -10.62
N LYS A 266 -28.22 -12.35 -11.18
CA LYS A 266 -28.84 -11.31 -11.98
C LYS A 266 -29.07 -10.05 -11.15
N ASN A 267 -28.60 -8.91 -11.64
CA ASN A 267 -28.72 -7.60 -10.98
C ASN A 267 -28.14 -7.55 -9.55
N ASP A 268 -27.18 -8.42 -9.26
CA ASP A 268 -26.44 -8.37 -7.98
C ASP A 268 -25.32 -7.31 -8.08
N ASN A 269 -25.07 -6.61 -6.99
CA ASN A 269 -23.98 -5.63 -6.90
C ASN A 269 -22.62 -6.28 -6.62
N LYS A 270 -22.52 -7.60 -6.66
CA LYS A 270 -21.32 -8.36 -6.32
C LYS A 270 -20.67 -8.99 -7.54
N ILE A 271 -19.36 -8.74 -7.65
CA ILE A 271 -18.51 -9.36 -8.66
C ILE A 271 -17.57 -10.35 -7.98
N THR A 272 -17.46 -11.55 -8.53
CA THR A 272 -16.55 -12.58 -8.03
C THR A 272 -15.29 -12.65 -8.90
N PHE A 273 -14.13 -12.63 -8.24
CA PHE A 273 -12.82 -12.75 -8.88
C PHE A 273 -12.13 -14.05 -8.45
N LYS A 274 -11.70 -14.83 -9.43
CA LYS A 274 -11.00 -16.11 -9.19
C LYS A 274 -9.49 -15.94 -9.10
N SER A 275 -8.92 -14.95 -9.80
CA SER A 275 -7.48 -14.68 -9.85
C SER A 275 -7.11 -13.40 -9.09
N GLY A 276 -5.82 -13.18 -8.89
CA GLY A 276 -5.30 -12.03 -8.20
C GLY A 276 -5.47 -12.09 -6.68
N MET A 277 -4.83 -11.17 -5.97
CA MET A 277 -4.84 -11.14 -4.50
C MET A 277 -5.48 -9.88 -3.92
N PHE A 278 -6.05 -8.99 -4.71
CA PHE A 278 -6.40 -7.61 -4.36
C PHE A 278 -5.19 -6.76 -3.97
N GLN A 279 -5.18 -5.50 -4.36
CA GLN A 279 -4.05 -4.62 -4.14
C GLN A 279 -3.82 -4.38 -2.64
N GLY A 280 -2.59 -4.65 -2.18
CA GLY A 280 -2.17 -4.40 -0.81
C GLY A 280 -2.70 -5.38 0.25
N ILE A 281 -3.40 -6.47 -0.14
CA ILE A 281 -4.01 -7.38 0.84
C ILE A 281 -3.06 -8.49 1.30
N LEU A 282 -2.38 -9.16 0.37
CA LEU A 282 -1.36 -10.17 0.69
C LEU A 282 0.05 -9.63 0.39
N HIS A 283 0.33 -8.43 0.90
CA HIS A 283 1.54 -7.68 0.58
C HIS A 283 2.82 -8.40 1.04
N THR A 284 2.89 -8.77 2.33
CA THR A 284 4.06 -9.47 2.88
C THR A 284 4.16 -10.90 2.35
N THR A 285 3.02 -11.58 2.17
CA THR A 285 2.99 -12.92 1.55
C THR A 285 3.56 -12.91 0.13
N SER A 286 3.17 -11.93 -0.68
CA SER A 286 3.69 -11.80 -2.04
C SER A 286 5.16 -11.36 -2.07
N SER A 287 5.57 -10.50 -1.13
CA SER A 287 6.97 -10.12 -0.96
C SER A 287 7.83 -11.34 -0.57
N LEU A 288 7.37 -12.16 0.36
CA LEU A 288 8.04 -13.43 0.71
C LEU A 288 8.18 -14.36 -0.49
N TYR A 289 7.12 -14.51 -1.28
CA TYR A 289 7.16 -15.33 -2.49
C TYR A 289 8.20 -14.81 -3.49
N HIS A 290 8.24 -13.51 -3.70
CA HIS A 290 9.25 -12.87 -4.55
C HIS A 290 10.67 -13.06 -4.01
N THR A 291 10.85 -12.91 -2.69
CA THR A 291 12.12 -13.15 -2.00
C THR A 291 12.66 -14.56 -2.28
N MET A 292 11.82 -15.56 -2.14
CA MET A 292 12.21 -16.94 -2.39
C MET A 292 12.64 -17.16 -3.84
N ILE A 293 11.95 -16.53 -4.80
CA ILE A 293 12.36 -16.59 -6.22
C ILE A 293 13.73 -15.92 -6.40
N GLN A 294 13.94 -14.73 -5.84
CA GLN A 294 15.17 -13.97 -6.02
C GLN A 294 16.38 -14.66 -5.38
N GLU A 295 16.23 -15.20 -4.17
CA GLU A 295 17.31 -15.95 -3.51
C GLU A 295 17.66 -17.23 -4.27
N ASN A 296 16.67 -17.97 -4.79
CA ASN A 296 16.94 -19.11 -5.66
C ASN A 296 17.66 -18.69 -6.96
N MET A 297 17.25 -17.58 -7.58
CA MET A 297 17.93 -17.07 -8.77
C MET A 297 19.38 -16.68 -8.50
N LYS A 298 19.65 -16.04 -7.35
CA LYS A 298 21.00 -15.73 -6.89
C LYS A 298 21.86 -16.99 -6.80
N MET A 299 21.36 -18.02 -6.13
CA MET A 299 22.07 -19.30 -5.99
C MET A 299 22.36 -19.97 -7.35
N LEU A 300 21.38 -19.99 -8.23
CA LEU A 300 21.51 -20.56 -9.57
C LEU A 300 22.53 -19.79 -10.41
N VAL A 301 22.51 -18.46 -10.39
CA VAL A 301 23.48 -17.62 -11.09
C VAL A 301 24.89 -17.86 -10.55
N GLN A 302 25.08 -17.91 -9.23
CA GLN A 302 26.35 -18.22 -8.60
C GLN A 302 26.88 -19.60 -9.03
N ASN A 303 26.01 -20.61 -9.04
CA ASN A 303 26.37 -21.97 -9.46
C ASN A 303 26.79 -22.04 -10.95
N ILE A 304 26.05 -21.34 -11.83
CA ILE A 304 26.38 -21.29 -13.25
C ILE A 304 27.77 -20.65 -13.47
N TYR A 305 28.05 -19.53 -12.83
CA TYR A 305 29.36 -18.87 -12.91
C TYR A 305 30.47 -19.79 -12.36
N SER A 306 30.23 -20.41 -11.20
CA SER A 306 31.22 -21.32 -10.57
C SER A 306 31.50 -22.54 -11.45
N VAL A 307 30.46 -23.27 -11.86
CA VAL A 307 30.62 -24.55 -12.57
C VAL A 307 31.02 -24.37 -14.03
N LYS A 308 30.43 -23.40 -14.74
CA LYS A 308 30.65 -23.23 -16.18
C LYS A 308 31.84 -22.34 -16.52
N MET A 309 32.22 -21.44 -15.63
CA MET A 309 33.24 -20.42 -15.90
C MET A 309 34.41 -20.46 -14.93
N ASN A 310 34.33 -21.29 -13.91
CA ASN A 310 35.30 -21.34 -12.81
C ASN A 310 35.50 -19.92 -12.17
N ILE A 311 34.43 -19.15 -12.09
CA ILE A 311 34.39 -17.83 -11.47
C ILE A 311 33.45 -17.91 -10.26
N ASN A 312 33.89 -17.42 -9.12
CA ASN A 312 33.04 -17.32 -7.93
C ASN A 312 32.53 -15.89 -7.78
N PRO A 313 31.38 -15.50 -8.37
CA PRO A 313 30.90 -14.14 -8.38
C PRO A 313 30.40 -13.73 -6.99
N ILE A 314 30.32 -12.42 -6.75
CA ILE A 314 29.52 -11.86 -5.66
C ILE A 314 28.17 -11.47 -6.24
N CYS A 315 27.11 -12.07 -5.73
CA CYS A 315 25.75 -11.78 -6.14
C CYS A 315 24.96 -11.28 -4.92
N THR A 316 24.33 -10.13 -5.07
CA THR A 316 23.42 -9.55 -4.08
C THR A 316 22.07 -9.39 -4.72
N VAL A 317 21.01 -9.77 -4.01
CA VAL A 317 19.63 -9.53 -4.39
C VAL A 317 18.96 -8.69 -3.31
N VAL A 318 18.00 -7.88 -3.72
CA VAL A 318 17.15 -7.09 -2.85
C VAL A 318 15.75 -7.07 -3.46
N GLN A 319 14.73 -7.18 -2.65
CA GLN A 319 13.34 -7.11 -3.09
C GLN A 319 12.42 -6.57 -2.01
N GLY A 320 11.34 -5.97 -2.47
CA GLY A 320 10.26 -5.50 -1.62
C GLY A 320 8.98 -5.44 -2.44
N SER A 321 8.04 -6.35 -2.16
CA SER A 321 6.81 -6.47 -2.94
C SER A 321 7.08 -6.71 -4.42
N ASP A 322 6.78 -5.75 -5.30
CA ASP A 322 6.93 -5.78 -6.76
C ASP A 322 8.32 -5.37 -7.25
N ASP A 323 9.06 -4.60 -6.45
CA ASP A 323 10.39 -4.14 -6.82
C ASP A 323 11.48 -5.16 -6.49
N SER A 324 12.43 -5.37 -7.39
CA SER A 324 13.60 -6.20 -7.15
C SER A 324 14.87 -5.67 -7.80
N GLY A 325 15.98 -5.85 -7.09
CA GLY A 325 17.32 -5.53 -7.57
C GLY A 325 18.23 -6.74 -7.53
N MET A 326 19.13 -6.87 -8.50
CA MET A 326 20.20 -7.86 -8.50
C MET A 326 21.51 -7.24 -8.95
N MET A 327 22.56 -7.47 -8.21
CA MET A 327 23.93 -7.06 -8.54
C MET A 327 24.82 -8.28 -8.65
N ILE A 328 25.69 -8.29 -9.67
CA ILE A 328 26.66 -9.35 -9.93
C ILE A 328 28.03 -8.70 -10.12
N SER A 329 28.97 -8.99 -9.24
CA SER A 329 30.39 -8.63 -9.39
C SER A 329 31.21 -9.83 -9.80
N VAL A 330 32.01 -9.66 -10.84
CA VAL A 330 32.95 -10.65 -11.34
C VAL A 330 34.37 -10.09 -11.37
N PRO A 331 35.42 -10.92 -11.18
CA PRO A 331 36.81 -10.43 -11.20
C PRO A 331 37.20 -9.89 -12.56
N GLY A 332 38.08 -8.91 -12.57
CA GLY A 332 38.66 -8.29 -13.75
C GLY A 332 37.91 -7.08 -14.29
N ASN A 333 38.55 -6.39 -15.25
CA ASN A 333 37.99 -5.22 -15.91
C ASN A 333 36.81 -5.58 -16.82
N PRO A 334 35.87 -4.67 -17.08
CA PRO A 334 34.72 -4.93 -17.92
C PRO A 334 35.15 -5.27 -19.37
N THR A 335 34.69 -6.39 -19.84
CA THR A 335 34.89 -6.84 -21.23
C THR A 335 33.54 -7.02 -21.92
N LYS A 336 33.51 -6.93 -23.25
CA LYS A 336 32.29 -7.21 -24.03
C LYS A 336 31.75 -8.63 -23.72
N ARG A 337 32.64 -9.60 -23.42
CA ARG A 337 32.26 -10.96 -23.06
C ARG A 337 31.60 -11.01 -21.67
N SER A 338 32.22 -10.42 -20.65
CA SER A 338 31.68 -10.42 -19.29
C SER A 338 30.34 -9.67 -19.22
N MET A 339 30.21 -8.54 -19.92
CA MET A 339 28.95 -7.79 -20.04
C MET A 339 27.84 -8.63 -20.70
N ARG A 340 28.14 -9.34 -21.80
CA ARG A 340 27.16 -10.21 -22.48
C ARG A 340 26.68 -11.32 -21.55
N ILE A 341 27.59 -11.97 -20.83
CA ILE A 341 27.25 -13.03 -19.91
C ILE A 341 26.39 -12.52 -18.76
N ALA A 342 26.79 -11.43 -18.11
CA ALA A 342 26.02 -10.83 -17.03
C ALA A 342 24.61 -10.42 -17.50
N LYS A 343 24.52 -9.78 -18.66
CA LYS A 343 23.22 -9.43 -19.27
C LYS A 343 22.37 -10.69 -19.51
N THR A 344 22.96 -11.76 -20.03
CA THR A 344 22.24 -13.02 -20.24
C THR A 344 21.70 -13.60 -18.93
N MET A 345 22.51 -13.59 -17.86
CA MET A 345 22.09 -14.08 -16.53
C MET A 345 20.96 -13.23 -15.94
N LEU A 346 21.07 -11.90 -16.04
CA LEU A 346 20.06 -10.97 -15.56
C LEU A 346 18.74 -11.07 -16.34
N MET A 347 18.80 -11.31 -17.65
CA MET A 347 17.61 -11.58 -18.47
C MET A 347 17.00 -12.96 -18.21
N TRP A 348 17.84 -13.97 -18.00
CA TRP A 348 17.38 -15.31 -17.68
C TRP A 348 16.62 -15.36 -16.35
N LYS A 349 17.08 -14.60 -15.35
CA LYS A 349 16.36 -14.38 -14.09
C LYS A 349 14.91 -13.96 -14.35
N GLU A 350 14.68 -13.03 -15.27
CA GLU A 350 13.32 -12.56 -15.57
C GLU A 350 12.47 -13.60 -16.26
N ASN A 351 13.04 -14.27 -17.26
CA ASN A 351 12.31 -15.32 -17.97
C ASN A 351 11.85 -16.44 -17.01
N VAL A 352 12.68 -16.79 -16.02
CA VAL A 352 12.28 -17.77 -14.98
C VAL A 352 11.20 -17.17 -14.06
N SER A 353 11.35 -15.91 -13.69
CA SER A 353 10.36 -15.22 -12.83
C SER A 353 8.98 -15.13 -13.52
N GLU A 354 8.93 -14.93 -14.83
CA GLU A 354 7.67 -14.93 -15.60
C GLU A 354 6.93 -16.27 -15.53
N HIS A 355 7.63 -17.39 -15.54
CA HIS A 355 7.03 -18.72 -15.36
C HIS A 355 6.45 -18.91 -13.94
N LEU A 356 6.89 -18.11 -12.99
CA LEU A 356 6.43 -18.08 -11.61
C LEU A 356 5.44 -16.92 -11.35
N SER A 357 4.82 -16.38 -12.40
CA SER A 357 3.84 -15.29 -12.35
C SER A 357 4.38 -13.94 -11.87
N VAL A 358 5.69 -13.71 -11.98
CA VAL A 358 6.33 -12.42 -11.73
C VAL A 358 6.74 -11.81 -13.07
N TYR A 359 5.90 -10.94 -13.60
CA TYR A 359 6.08 -10.33 -14.92
C TYR A 359 6.81 -9.00 -14.80
N CYS A 360 7.98 -8.90 -15.41
CA CYS A 360 8.79 -7.69 -15.40
C CYS A 360 8.23 -6.63 -16.36
N SER A 361 8.15 -5.39 -15.89
CA SER A 361 7.85 -4.22 -16.72
C SER A 361 9.07 -3.83 -17.53
N LYS A 362 9.02 -3.98 -18.86
CA LYS A 362 10.13 -3.60 -19.76
C LYS A 362 10.40 -2.09 -19.78
N GLU A 363 9.38 -1.29 -19.52
CA GLU A 363 9.47 0.19 -19.55
C GLU A 363 10.10 0.75 -18.26
N LYS A 364 9.86 0.08 -17.13
CA LYS A 364 10.31 0.55 -15.82
C LYS A 364 11.54 -0.19 -15.30
N SER A 365 11.98 -1.22 -15.99
CA SER A 365 13.13 -2.02 -15.58
C SER A 365 14.39 -1.59 -16.31
N SER A 366 15.51 -1.53 -15.61
CA SER A 366 16.78 -1.08 -16.15
C SER A 366 17.91 -2.07 -15.89
N ILE A 367 18.84 -2.16 -16.82
CA ILE A 367 20.12 -2.87 -16.65
C ILE A 367 21.21 -1.82 -16.57
N GLY A 368 21.91 -1.75 -15.44
CA GLY A 368 23.04 -0.86 -15.21
C GLY A 368 24.38 -1.59 -15.42
N THR A 369 25.34 -0.83 -15.91
CA THR A 369 26.76 -1.19 -15.89
C THR A 369 27.46 -0.19 -14.97
N HIS A 370 28.33 -0.67 -14.10
CA HIS A 370 29.03 0.15 -13.12
C HIS A 370 28.17 0.55 -11.91
N ASP A 371 28.44 1.64 -11.30
CA ASP A 371 28.20 1.99 -9.91
C ASP A 371 26.78 2.50 -9.58
N LEU A 372 25.80 2.28 -10.45
CA LEU A 372 24.45 2.81 -10.26
C LEU A 372 23.37 1.75 -10.41
N ILE A 373 22.49 1.65 -9.44
CA ILE A 373 21.27 0.84 -9.49
C ILE A 373 20.08 1.64 -8.98
N GLU A 374 18.96 1.56 -9.67
CA GLU A 374 17.69 2.04 -9.18
C GLU A 374 17.02 0.95 -8.34
N TYR A 375 16.49 1.29 -7.19
CA TYR A 375 15.66 0.43 -6.38
C TYR A 375 14.61 1.24 -5.62
N ASN A 376 13.34 0.85 -5.76
CA ASN A 376 12.21 1.53 -5.12
C ASN A 376 12.19 3.06 -5.37
N SER A 377 12.42 3.44 -6.64
CA SER A 377 12.52 4.84 -7.10
C SER A 377 13.66 5.67 -6.50
N GLU A 378 14.63 5.04 -5.88
CA GLU A 378 15.86 5.70 -5.40
C GLU A 378 17.06 5.17 -6.20
N TRP A 379 18.00 6.07 -6.48
CA TRP A 379 19.23 5.71 -7.20
C TRP A 379 20.36 5.53 -6.22
N HIS A 380 20.88 4.32 -6.15
CA HIS A 380 21.99 3.96 -5.27
C HIS A 380 23.28 3.89 -6.06
N SER A 381 24.28 4.64 -5.62
CA SER A 381 25.67 4.50 -6.09
C SER A 381 26.52 3.96 -4.93
N ARG A 382 27.82 3.67 -5.19
CA ARG A 382 28.72 3.10 -4.16
C ARG A 382 28.62 3.76 -2.79
N HIS A 383 28.47 5.08 -2.75
CA HIS A 383 28.55 5.89 -1.52
C HIS A 383 27.39 6.86 -1.33
N LYS A 384 26.46 6.93 -2.26
CA LYS A 384 25.39 7.94 -2.26
C LYS A 384 24.06 7.33 -2.65
N ILE A 385 23.03 7.76 -1.96
CA ILE A 385 21.65 7.55 -2.36
C ILE A 385 21.15 8.88 -2.95
N ILE A 386 20.64 8.82 -4.17
CA ILE A 386 20.08 9.96 -4.86
C ILE A 386 18.57 9.77 -4.86
N LYS A 387 17.89 10.58 -4.08
CA LYS A 387 16.44 10.55 -3.97
C LYS A 387 15.78 11.39 -5.09
N PRO A 388 14.62 10.99 -5.60
CA PRO A 388 13.93 11.71 -6.66
C PRO A 388 13.15 12.92 -6.12
N THR A 389 13.85 13.88 -5.53
CA THR A 389 13.28 15.08 -4.90
C THR A 389 12.29 15.80 -5.81
N PHE A 390 12.64 15.94 -7.09
CA PHE A 390 11.78 16.60 -8.09
C PHE A 390 10.42 15.91 -8.26
N ARG A 391 10.36 14.59 -8.11
CA ARG A 391 9.09 13.83 -8.15
C ARG A 391 8.15 14.22 -7.00
N TRP A 392 8.71 14.46 -5.84
CA TRP A 392 7.93 14.87 -4.66
C TRP A 392 7.48 16.32 -4.75
N ILE A 393 8.35 17.20 -5.24
CA ILE A 393 8.01 18.61 -5.48
C ILE A 393 6.89 18.71 -6.52
N SER A 394 6.96 17.95 -7.62
CA SER A 394 5.91 17.96 -8.64
C SER A 394 4.56 17.42 -8.14
N ALA A 395 4.56 16.51 -7.18
CA ALA A 395 3.33 16.04 -6.53
C ALA A 395 2.60 17.15 -5.75
N CYS A 396 3.30 18.22 -5.37
CA CYS A 396 2.72 19.37 -4.69
C CYS A 396 1.83 20.23 -5.58
N LEU A 397 1.95 20.07 -6.89
CA LEU A 397 1.10 20.74 -7.89
C LEU A 397 -0.25 20.04 -8.06
N GLU A 398 -0.42 18.87 -7.49
CA GLU A 398 -1.68 18.11 -7.57
C GLU A 398 -2.71 18.66 -6.58
N VAL A 399 -3.82 19.13 -7.13
CA VAL A 399 -4.93 19.68 -6.35
C VAL A 399 -5.97 18.60 -6.15
N SER A 400 -6.04 18.04 -4.94
CA SER A 400 -7.12 17.14 -4.58
C SER A 400 -8.38 17.91 -4.19
N VAL A 401 -9.53 17.48 -4.70
CA VAL A 401 -10.82 18.01 -4.29
C VAL A 401 -11.14 17.47 -2.90
N THR A 402 -11.28 18.37 -1.93
CA THR A 402 -11.64 18.03 -0.55
C THR A 402 -12.82 18.89 -0.11
N GLU A 403 -13.75 18.28 0.63
CA GLU A 403 -14.93 18.98 1.13
C GLU A 403 -14.63 19.89 2.34
N LYS A 404 -13.54 19.59 3.06
CA LYS A 404 -13.20 20.27 4.31
C LYS A 404 -11.81 20.88 4.24
N PHE A 405 -11.72 22.10 4.78
CA PHE A 405 -10.44 22.81 4.94
C PHE A 405 -9.37 21.96 5.67
N ILE A 406 -9.75 21.34 6.79
CA ILE A 406 -8.82 20.51 7.57
C ILE A 406 -8.26 19.32 6.81
N ASP A 407 -9.02 18.74 5.90
CA ASP A 407 -8.54 17.60 5.10
C ASP A 407 -7.56 18.06 4.01
N ARG A 408 -7.78 19.24 3.42
CA ARG A 408 -6.81 19.86 2.50
C ARG A 408 -5.51 20.20 3.21
N PHE A 409 -5.60 20.76 4.39
CA PHE A 409 -4.45 21.06 5.22
C PHE A 409 -3.61 19.82 5.56
N ARG A 410 -4.26 18.71 5.92
CA ARG A 410 -3.60 17.42 6.13
C ARG A 410 -2.89 16.88 4.89
N ILE A 411 -3.52 17.05 3.72
CA ILE A 411 -2.91 16.64 2.45
C ILE A 411 -1.65 17.47 2.18
N PHE A 412 -1.71 18.78 2.32
CA PHE A 412 -0.57 19.65 2.12
C PHE A 412 0.59 19.34 3.07
N ASN A 413 0.29 19.13 4.35
CA ASN A 413 1.31 18.71 5.31
C ASN A 413 1.89 17.32 5.00
N GLY A 414 1.07 16.38 4.57
CA GLY A 414 1.53 15.07 4.12
C GLY A 414 2.46 15.15 2.91
N ILE A 415 2.17 16.02 1.95
CA ILE A 415 3.03 16.27 0.80
C ILE A 415 4.36 16.89 1.23
N LEU A 416 4.32 17.89 2.12
CA LEU A 416 5.51 18.55 2.63
C LEU A 416 6.43 17.57 3.38
N THR A 417 5.86 16.70 4.21
CA THR A 417 6.59 15.62 4.86
C THR A 417 7.26 14.70 3.84
N GLN A 418 6.55 14.31 2.79
CA GLN A 418 7.10 13.48 1.72
C GLN A 418 8.22 14.20 0.95
N CYS A 419 8.12 15.52 0.75
CA CYS A 419 9.21 16.31 0.14
C CYS A 419 10.48 16.27 1.01
N LEU A 420 10.35 16.46 2.32
CA LEU A 420 11.47 16.37 3.25
C LEU A 420 12.09 14.97 3.28
N GLU A 421 11.27 13.93 3.39
CA GLU A 421 11.72 12.53 3.32
C GLU A 421 12.35 12.19 1.97
N GLY A 422 11.86 12.79 0.90
CA GLY A 422 12.39 12.71 -0.46
C GLY A 422 13.69 13.47 -0.68
N GLY A 423 14.24 14.15 0.35
CA GLY A 423 15.52 14.84 0.31
C GLY A 423 15.44 16.30 -0.15
N ALA A 424 14.24 16.91 -0.19
CA ALA A 424 14.10 18.34 -0.42
C ALA A 424 14.75 19.14 0.71
N SER A 425 15.37 20.26 0.36
CA SER A 425 15.87 21.21 1.36
C SER A 425 14.74 21.94 2.06
N THR A 426 15.01 22.51 3.22
CA THR A 426 14.04 23.35 3.95
C THR A 426 13.56 24.54 3.12
N LEU A 427 14.44 25.13 2.30
CA LEU A 427 14.07 26.22 1.39
C LEU A 427 13.09 25.74 0.31
N GLU A 428 13.35 24.59 -0.31
CA GLU A 428 12.43 24.00 -1.30
C GLU A 428 11.07 23.68 -0.67
N CYS A 429 11.07 23.15 0.54
CA CYS A 429 9.84 22.89 1.29
C CYS A 429 9.07 24.16 1.66
N ALA A 430 9.77 25.23 2.02
CA ALA A 430 9.13 26.52 2.27
C ALA A 430 8.50 27.11 1.00
N LEU A 431 9.16 27.01 -0.14
CA LEU A 431 8.61 27.44 -1.43
C LEU A 431 7.40 26.60 -1.86
N VAL A 432 7.45 25.29 -1.63
CA VAL A 432 6.32 24.40 -1.86
C VAL A 432 5.12 24.81 -0.99
N GLN A 433 5.34 25.08 0.29
CA GLN A 433 4.28 25.49 1.21
C GLN A 433 3.66 26.84 0.81
N LEU A 434 4.48 27.77 0.39
CA LEU A 434 4.03 29.06 -0.12
C LEU A 434 3.15 28.90 -1.36
N ASN A 435 3.58 28.06 -2.32
CA ASN A 435 2.78 27.76 -3.51
C ASN A 435 1.45 27.08 -3.15
N GLN A 436 1.44 26.17 -2.16
CA GLN A 436 0.22 25.54 -1.68
C GLN A 436 -0.74 26.56 -1.05
N ALA A 437 -0.23 27.53 -0.31
CA ALA A 437 -1.04 28.61 0.25
C ALA A 437 -1.70 29.45 -0.85
N CYS A 438 -0.93 29.93 -1.81
CA CYS A 438 -1.44 30.70 -2.96
C CYS A 438 -2.50 29.90 -3.74
N LEU A 439 -2.21 28.64 -4.04
CA LEU A 439 -3.14 27.75 -4.74
C LEU A 439 -4.44 27.55 -3.97
N HIS A 440 -4.39 27.40 -2.65
CA HIS A 440 -5.57 27.28 -1.81
C HIS A 440 -6.47 28.51 -1.91
N TYR A 441 -5.90 29.70 -1.80
CA TYR A 441 -6.68 30.95 -1.90
C TYR A 441 -7.24 31.19 -3.30
N MET A 442 -6.49 30.85 -4.34
CA MET A 442 -6.99 30.89 -5.72
C MET A 442 -8.20 29.97 -5.91
N LEU A 443 -8.15 28.75 -5.38
CA LEU A 443 -9.24 27.76 -5.49
C LEU A 443 -10.48 28.16 -4.69
N LEU A 444 -10.33 28.91 -3.62
CA LEU A 444 -11.45 29.46 -2.86
C LEU A 444 -12.07 30.71 -3.49
N GLY A 445 -11.48 31.22 -4.58
CA GLY A 445 -11.93 32.43 -5.27
C GLY A 445 -11.63 33.73 -4.52
N PHE A 446 -10.78 33.70 -3.51
CA PHE A 446 -10.35 34.89 -2.76
C PHE A 446 -9.22 35.66 -3.42
N MET A 447 -8.66 35.14 -4.51
CA MET A 447 -7.46 35.68 -5.12
C MET A 447 -7.55 35.62 -6.64
N THR A 448 -7.28 36.77 -7.28
CA THR A 448 -7.00 36.84 -8.72
C THR A 448 -5.54 36.51 -8.99
N GLN A 449 -5.17 36.31 -10.25
CA GLN A 449 -3.78 36.00 -10.59
C GLN A 449 -2.83 37.12 -10.19
N ASP A 450 -3.23 38.39 -10.40
CA ASP A 450 -2.43 39.56 -10.05
C ASP A 450 -2.24 39.70 -8.54
N ALA A 451 -3.33 39.49 -7.78
CA ALA A 451 -3.28 39.46 -6.30
C ALA A 451 -2.45 38.29 -5.76
N ALA A 452 -2.35 37.17 -6.50
CA ALA A 452 -1.51 36.03 -6.12
C ALA A 452 -0.02 36.38 -6.20
N GLU A 453 0.40 37.18 -7.20
CA GLU A 453 1.78 37.61 -7.33
C GLU A 453 2.19 38.60 -6.22
N GLU A 454 1.33 39.56 -5.88
CA GLU A 454 1.56 40.47 -4.76
C GLU A 454 1.64 39.73 -3.43
N MET A 455 0.67 38.85 -3.15
CA MET A 455 0.66 38.07 -1.91
C MET A 455 1.81 37.08 -1.83
N TYR A 456 2.25 36.52 -2.95
CA TYR A 456 3.42 35.65 -2.97
C TYR A 456 4.67 36.38 -2.45
N THR A 457 4.88 37.61 -2.90
CA THR A 457 5.98 38.44 -2.47
C THR A 457 5.86 38.82 -0.99
N GLU A 458 4.66 39.20 -0.55
CA GLU A 458 4.43 39.53 0.86
C GLU A 458 4.60 38.34 1.79
N PHE A 459 4.09 37.16 1.44
CA PHE A 459 4.28 35.95 2.20
C PHE A 459 5.74 35.50 2.28
N ALA A 460 6.51 35.72 1.22
CA ALA A 460 7.93 35.39 1.22
C ALA A 460 8.72 36.27 2.19
N TYR A 461 8.34 37.55 2.32
CA TYR A 461 9.03 38.50 3.23
C TYR A 461 8.43 38.57 4.62
N ASN A 462 7.13 38.44 4.75
CA ASN A 462 6.39 38.54 6.02
C ASN A 462 5.40 37.38 6.17
N PRO A 463 5.86 36.18 6.50
CA PRO A 463 5.00 35.03 6.68
C PRO A 463 4.08 35.25 7.88
N ASP A 464 2.76 35.41 7.62
CA ASP A 464 1.75 35.59 8.67
C ASP A 464 0.99 34.29 8.96
N PRO A 465 1.15 33.71 10.14
CA PRO A 465 0.42 32.50 10.56
C PRO A 465 -1.11 32.63 10.53
N SER A 466 -1.65 33.85 10.60
CA SER A 466 -3.11 34.09 10.62
C SER A 466 -3.76 33.78 9.27
N LEU A 467 -3.00 33.77 8.19
CA LEU A 467 -3.48 33.49 6.85
C LEU A 467 -3.61 32.01 6.50
N GLY A 468 -3.25 31.11 7.42
CA GLY A 468 -3.69 29.71 7.40
C GLY A 468 -2.71 28.67 6.87
N PHE A 469 -1.88 28.95 5.89
CA PHE A 469 -0.87 28.02 5.38
C PHE A 469 0.49 28.67 5.44
N PHE A 470 1.29 28.24 6.31
CA PHE A 470 2.44 29.01 6.57
C PHE A 470 3.73 28.42 6.37
N PRO A 471 4.73 29.17 5.84
CA PRO A 471 6.11 28.77 5.85
C PRO A 471 6.44 28.25 7.23
N CYS A 472 7.06 27.08 7.28
CA CYS A 472 7.52 26.48 8.50
C CYS A 472 8.34 27.49 9.27
N ASP A 473 8.04 27.65 10.55
CA ASP A 473 8.99 28.22 11.49
C ASP A 473 10.36 27.56 11.24
N TYR A 474 11.42 28.32 11.16
CA TYR A 474 12.76 27.80 10.85
C TYR A 474 13.15 26.64 11.78
N ASP A 475 12.78 26.72 13.05
CA ASP A 475 13.07 25.70 14.05
C ASP A 475 12.34 24.38 13.74
N ILE A 476 11.14 24.46 13.17
CA ILE A 476 10.32 23.30 12.80
C ILE A 476 10.78 22.70 11.49
N ALA A 477 11.09 23.53 10.51
CA ALA A 477 11.63 23.09 9.23
C ALA A 477 12.99 22.39 9.39
N ALA A 478 13.78 22.77 10.39
CA ALA A 478 15.09 22.21 10.66
C ALA A 478 15.06 20.88 11.43
N GLY A 479 14.01 20.58 12.20
CA GLY A 479 14.03 19.44 13.11
C GLY A 479 12.77 18.62 13.25
N VAL A 480 11.62 19.09 12.77
CA VAL A 480 10.33 18.41 12.98
C VAL A 480 9.79 17.87 11.67
N THR A 481 9.72 16.55 11.57
CA THR A 481 9.18 15.82 10.42
C THR A 481 7.99 14.95 10.83
N GLY A 482 7.14 14.60 9.86
CA GLY A 482 6.08 13.62 10.05
C GLY A 482 4.98 14.05 11.02
N VAL A 483 4.69 13.20 12.01
CA VAL A 483 3.57 13.36 12.93
C VAL A 483 3.73 14.59 13.82
N GLU A 484 4.94 14.89 14.27
CA GLU A 484 5.25 16.03 15.14
C GLU A 484 4.99 17.35 14.43
N PHE A 485 5.42 17.45 13.16
CA PHE A 485 5.10 18.61 12.31
C PHE A 485 3.60 18.76 12.09
N GLN A 486 2.88 17.68 11.84
CA GLN A 486 1.43 17.68 11.71
C GLN A 486 0.72 18.11 13.00
N LEU A 487 1.17 17.61 14.15
CA LEU A 487 0.64 17.98 15.47
C LEU A 487 0.87 19.45 15.77
N TYR A 488 2.08 19.97 15.51
CA TYR A 488 2.42 21.37 15.67
C TYR A 488 1.52 22.27 14.80
N ASN A 489 1.38 21.94 13.52
CA ASN A 489 0.54 22.71 12.62
C ASN A 489 -0.93 22.67 13.06
N LEU A 490 -1.43 21.52 13.47
CA LEU A 490 -2.78 21.38 13.97
C LEU A 490 -2.97 22.19 15.26
N TYR A 491 -2.01 22.21 16.16
CA TYR A 491 -2.02 23.01 17.38
C TYR A 491 -2.02 24.51 17.06
N LYS A 492 -1.12 24.96 16.19
CA LYS A 492 -0.95 26.38 15.80
C LYS A 492 -2.22 26.98 15.21
N TYR A 493 -2.97 26.19 14.43
CA TYR A 493 -4.16 26.65 13.69
C TYR A 493 -5.50 26.27 14.32
N THR A 494 -5.52 25.61 15.46
CA THR A 494 -6.75 25.30 16.17
C THR A 494 -7.17 26.51 17.01
N ASN A 495 -8.42 26.94 16.91
CA ASN A 495 -8.94 28.08 17.67
C ASN A 495 -8.73 27.91 19.18
N PHE A 496 -8.31 28.99 19.85
CA PHE A 496 -8.19 29.04 21.30
C PHE A 496 -9.53 28.67 21.94
N GLY A 497 -9.52 27.69 22.87
CA GLY A 497 -10.74 27.24 23.56
C GLY A 497 -11.50 26.11 22.89
N SER A 498 -11.09 25.62 21.71
CA SER A 498 -11.74 24.44 21.11
C SER A 498 -11.45 23.18 21.94
N THR A 499 -12.43 22.29 22.02
CA THR A 499 -12.30 20.98 22.70
C THR A 499 -11.14 20.16 22.10
N LEU A 500 -10.90 20.32 20.80
CA LEU A 500 -9.80 19.65 20.10
C LEU A 500 -8.45 20.17 20.58
N ARG A 501 -8.26 21.48 20.73
CA ARG A 501 -7.02 22.08 21.23
C ARG A 501 -6.72 21.66 22.66
N ASN A 502 -7.75 21.64 23.51
CA ASN A 502 -7.60 21.18 24.89
C ASN A 502 -7.21 19.70 24.96
N LYS A 503 -7.82 18.85 24.16
CA LYS A 503 -7.43 17.45 24.07
C LYS A 503 -5.99 17.26 23.56
N MET A 504 -5.62 17.99 22.51
CA MET A 504 -4.25 17.94 21.97
C MET A 504 -3.22 18.43 22.97
N SER A 505 -3.52 19.53 23.68
CA SER A 505 -2.67 20.05 24.73
C SER A 505 -2.47 19.04 25.87
N THR A 506 -3.52 18.31 26.23
CA THR A 506 -3.46 17.25 27.24
C THR A 506 -2.65 16.04 26.76
N GLU A 507 -2.87 15.60 25.53
CA GLU A 507 -2.10 14.48 24.95
C GLU A 507 -0.64 14.85 24.72
N MET A 508 -0.36 16.05 24.24
CA MET A 508 1.02 16.54 24.09
C MET A 508 1.73 16.68 25.44
N SER A 509 1.05 17.09 26.50
CA SER A 509 1.62 17.15 27.84
C SER A 509 1.96 15.77 28.43
N LEU A 510 1.29 14.72 27.95
CA LEU A 510 1.58 13.33 28.33
C LEU A 510 2.83 12.76 27.63
N TYR A 511 3.10 13.23 26.40
CA TYR A 511 4.20 12.72 25.59
C TYR A 511 5.49 13.55 25.68
N TYR A 512 5.35 14.87 25.94
CA TYR A 512 6.48 15.80 26.02
C TYR A 512 6.45 16.47 27.38
N SER A 513 7.53 16.34 28.15
CA SER A 513 7.72 17.22 29.30
C SER A 513 7.73 18.67 28.79
N GLN A 514 7.14 19.59 29.54
CA GLN A 514 7.03 21.01 29.14
C GLN A 514 8.37 21.64 28.73
N ASP A 515 9.48 21.07 29.19
CA ASP A 515 10.83 21.55 28.91
C ASP A 515 11.31 21.23 27.49
N HIS A 516 10.69 20.28 26.79
CA HIS A 516 11.04 19.90 25.44
C HIS A 516 10.12 20.52 24.36
N LEU A 517 9.09 21.21 24.77
CA LEU A 517 8.22 21.92 23.83
C LEU A 517 8.89 23.22 23.36
N PRO A 518 8.92 23.50 22.03
CA PRO A 518 9.31 24.80 21.53
C PRO A 518 8.55 25.94 22.24
N ASN A 519 9.19 27.07 22.49
CA ASN A 519 8.56 28.21 23.18
C ASN A 519 7.27 28.67 22.51
N SER A 520 7.13 28.46 21.19
CA SER A 520 5.91 28.70 20.42
C SER A 520 4.75 27.72 20.73
N MET A 521 5.03 26.62 21.44
CA MET A 521 4.03 25.63 21.88
C MET A 521 3.70 25.71 23.37
N LYS A 522 4.54 26.43 24.17
CA LYS A 522 4.24 26.77 25.56
C LYS A 522 3.23 27.91 25.62
#